data_9d9ea48cb123dac63c6ec68b5f07824b
#
_entry.id   9d9ea48cb123dac63c6ec68b5f07824b
#
_cell.length_a   1.000
_cell.length_b   1.000
_cell.length_c   1.000
_cell.angle_alpha   90.00
_cell.angle_beta   90.00
_cell.angle_gamma   90.00
#
_symmetry.space_group_name_H-M   'P 1'
#
loop_
_entity.id
_entity.type
_entity.pdbx_description
1 polymer ?
#
loop_
_entity_poly.entity_id
_entity_poly.type
_entity_poly.pdbx_seq_one_letter_code
_entity_poly.pdbx_strand_id
1 'polypeptide(L)'
;MNVLIVGASGLVGGNCLQYFKAISDWNVVGTYFSHATKDTVFYDTLDISNPKNFDIDAFAPNVILHCGALTFVDYCEDHIEESYEKTIQSTINMIELSKKYRAKMIFVSTDYIFDGNDGPYTEDAPTNALSIYGKHKLEAEQLVAKEIEDHIIIRVNNIYGDEDRGKNFVARILEQIFDGKKLTLKLPSDQYSTPINAYDIARCLHLLISDNHQGVFNISGTDFMSRVQLCLRILKYFPVAEYDLIPMETKDLNQPAKRPLLGGLINWKFMKAYPDFSFSNIDDYILQKIKKE
;
A
#
# COMPACT_ATOMS: atom_id res chain seq x y z
N MET A 1 -12.40 14.68 -14.78
CA MET A 1 -11.20 13.82 -15.00
C MET A 1 -11.61 12.38 -14.76
N ASN A 2 -11.19 11.44 -15.63
CA ASN A 2 -11.49 10.01 -15.48
C ASN A 2 -10.32 9.32 -14.77
N VAL A 3 -10.58 8.72 -13.61
CA VAL A 3 -9.57 8.03 -12.78
C VAL A 3 -9.90 6.54 -12.71
N LEU A 4 -9.01 5.70 -13.22
CA LEU A 4 -9.09 4.25 -13.11
C LEU A 4 -8.21 3.78 -11.94
N ILE A 5 -8.80 3.09 -10.96
CA ILE A 5 -8.06 2.52 -9.83
C ILE A 5 -8.01 1.00 -9.99
N VAL A 6 -6.84 0.50 -10.37
CA VAL A 6 -6.59 -0.94 -10.55
C VAL A 6 -6.26 -1.56 -9.19
N GLY A 7 -7.03 -2.57 -8.78
CA GLY A 7 -6.90 -3.17 -7.45
C GLY A 7 -7.63 -2.42 -6.34
N ALA A 8 -8.75 -1.78 -6.68
CA ALA A 8 -9.58 -1.01 -5.73
C ALA A 8 -10.30 -1.86 -4.67
N SER A 9 -10.31 -3.18 -4.79
CA SER A 9 -10.78 -4.09 -3.73
C SER A 9 -9.75 -4.35 -2.62
N GLY A 10 -8.53 -3.79 -2.74
CA GLY A 10 -7.50 -3.85 -1.71
C GLY A 10 -7.50 -2.63 -0.80
N LEU A 11 -6.67 -2.69 0.26
CA LEU A 11 -6.60 -1.64 1.30
C LEU A 11 -6.34 -0.24 0.74
N VAL A 12 -5.29 -0.04 -0.05
CA VAL A 12 -4.95 1.29 -0.62
C VAL A 12 -5.98 1.71 -1.65
N GLY A 13 -6.24 0.86 -2.66
CA GLY A 13 -7.16 1.20 -3.74
C GLY A 13 -8.59 1.45 -3.28
N GLY A 14 -9.08 0.71 -2.27
CA GLY A 14 -10.41 0.90 -1.68
C GLY A 14 -10.55 2.25 -0.98
N ASN A 15 -9.56 2.64 -0.16
CA ASN A 15 -9.56 3.94 0.49
C ASN A 15 -9.46 5.09 -0.54
N CYS A 16 -8.66 4.92 -1.61
CA CYS A 16 -8.62 5.89 -2.70
C CYS A 16 -9.96 6.00 -3.42
N LEU A 17 -10.60 4.87 -3.73
CA LEU A 17 -11.91 4.85 -4.39
C LEU A 17 -12.97 5.60 -3.58
N GLN A 18 -13.07 5.30 -2.28
CA GLN A 18 -14.02 5.95 -1.38
C GLN A 18 -13.73 7.44 -1.25
N TYR A 19 -12.47 7.80 -1.01
CA TYR A 19 -12.07 9.18 -0.80
C TYR A 19 -12.28 10.03 -2.06
N PHE A 20 -11.82 9.58 -3.24
CA PHE A 20 -11.95 10.35 -4.47
C PHE A 20 -13.42 10.55 -4.86
N LYS A 21 -14.28 9.53 -4.72
CA LYS A 21 -15.72 9.66 -4.95
C LYS A 21 -16.41 10.65 -3.99
N ALA A 22 -15.90 10.76 -2.77
CA ALA A 22 -16.54 11.61 -1.75
C ALA A 22 -16.17 13.09 -1.87
N ILE A 23 -14.94 13.41 -2.33
CA ILE A 23 -14.41 14.78 -2.22
C ILE A 23 -14.06 15.44 -3.54
N SER A 24 -14.07 14.71 -4.65
CA SER A 24 -13.73 15.26 -5.96
C SER A 24 -14.93 15.11 -6.93
N ASP A 25 -14.89 15.90 -7.98
CA ASP A 25 -15.78 15.79 -9.16
C ASP A 25 -15.25 14.79 -10.20
N TRP A 26 -14.27 13.97 -9.84
CA TRP A 26 -13.67 13.00 -10.73
C TRP A 26 -14.64 11.85 -11.01
N ASN A 27 -14.64 11.39 -12.26
CA ASN A 27 -15.33 10.16 -12.63
C ASN A 27 -14.40 8.96 -12.29
N VAL A 28 -14.66 8.29 -11.16
CA VAL A 28 -13.77 7.27 -10.59
C VAL A 28 -14.35 5.88 -10.78
N VAL A 29 -13.58 4.99 -11.41
CA VAL A 29 -13.88 3.57 -11.52
C VAL A 29 -12.80 2.77 -10.80
N GLY A 30 -13.23 1.92 -9.88
CA GLY A 30 -12.38 0.96 -9.17
C GLY A 30 -12.51 -0.45 -9.74
N THR A 31 -11.42 -1.20 -9.81
CA THR A 31 -11.44 -2.56 -10.32
C THR A 31 -11.04 -3.60 -9.27
N TYR A 32 -11.50 -4.83 -9.48
CA TYR A 32 -11.06 -6.01 -8.75
C TYR A 32 -10.66 -7.14 -9.71
N PHE A 33 -9.86 -8.07 -9.22
CA PHE A 33 -9.55 -9.33 -9.92
C PHE A 33 -10.18 -10.53 -9.22
N SER A 34 -9.82 -10.81 -7.96
CA SER A 34 -10.24 -12.02 -7.24
C SER A 34 -11.28 -11.77 -6.14
N HIS A 35 -11.46 -10.54 -5.70
CA HIS A 35 -12.37 -10.21 -4.60
C HIS A 35 -13.20 -8.97 -4.99
N ALA A 36 -14.48 -9.20 -5.28
CA ALA A 36 -15.41 -8.13 -5.62
C ALA A 36 -15.79 -7.34 -4.36
N THR A 37 -15.85 -6.01 -4.48
CA THR A 37 -16.47 -5.13 -3.50
C THR A 37 -17.61 -4.35 -4.16
N LYS A 38 -18.49 -3.75 -3.38
CA LYS A 38 -19.74 -3.13 -3.86
C LYS A 38 -19.55 -2.17 -5.03
N ASP A 39 -18.45 -1.41 -5.04
CA ASP A 39 -18.23 -0.32 -5.99
C ASP A 39 -17.13 -0.62 -7.02
N THR A 40 -16.81 -1.90 -7.22
CA THR A 40 -15.75 -2.32 -8.14
C THR A 40 -16.26 -3.16 -9.30
N VAL A 41 -15.58 -3.05 -10.45
CA VAL A 41 -15.82 -3.85 -11.64
C VAL A 41 -14.68 -4.85 -11.87
N PHE A 42 -14.99 -6.00 -12.48
CA PHE A 42 -13.95 -6.97 -12.79
C PHE A 42 -12.99 -6.43 -13.84
N TYR A 43 -11.68 -6.60 -13.61
CA TYR A 43 -10.65 -6.28 -14.58
C TYR A 43 -9.42 -7.17 -14.37
N ASP A 44 -9.01 -7.87 -15.41
CA ASP A 44 -7.79 -8.66 -15.42
C ASP A 44 -6.66 -7.83 -16.04
N THR A 45 -5.64 -7.53 -15.26
CA THR A 45 -4.47 -6.78 -15.74
C THR A 45 -3.58 -7.58 -16.68
N LEU A 46 -3.75 -8.88 -16.75
CA LEU A 46 -3.03 -9.76 -17.70
C LEU A 46 -3.77 -9.91 -19.03
N ASP A 47 -5.06 -9.59 -19.08
CA ASP A 47 -5.88 -9.56 -20.29
C ASP A 47 -6.52 -8.19 -20.50
N ILE A 48 -5.72 -7.23 -20.96
CA ILE A 48 -6.16 -5.86 -21.21
C ILE A 48 -7.06 -5.72 -22.46
N SER A 49 -7.17 -6.76 -23.28
CA SER A 49 -7.91 -6.73 -24.55
C SER A 49 -9.41 -6.96 -24.37
N ASN A 50 -9.86 -7.50 -23.25
CA ASN A 50 -11.26 -7.90 -23.06
C ASN A 50 -11.78 -7.67 -21.63
N PRO A 51 -12.04 -6.44 -21.24
CA PRO A 51 -12.74 -6.15 -20.00
C PRO A 51 -14.21 -6.58 -20.12
N LYS A 52 -14.55 -7.76 -19.62
CA LYS A 52 -15.89 -8.38 -19.77
C LYS A 52 -17.05 -7.52 -19.26
N ASN A 53 -16.82 -6.58 -18.36
CA ASN A 53 -17.87 -5.78 -17.71
C ASN A 53 -17.55 -4.28 -17.63
N PHE A 54 -16.49 -3.81 -18.30
CA PHE A 54 -16.09 -2.42 -18.25
C PHE A 54 -15.45 -1.99 -19.58
N ASP A 55 -16.11 -1.06 -20.24
CA ASP A 55 -15.60 -0.48 -21.50
C ASP A 55 -14.55 0.59 -21.18
N ILE A 56 -13.27 0.18 -21.17
CA ILE A 56 -12.16 1.06 -20.88
C ILE A 56 -11.92 2.07 -22.00
N ASP A 57 -12.28 1.73 -23.25
CA ASP A 57 -12.16 2.65 -24.38
C ASP A 57 -13.18 3.79 -24.27
N ALA A 58 -14.42 3.48 -23.92
CA ALA A 58 -15.44 4.50 -23.66
C ALA A 58 -15.11 5.33 -22.40
N PHE A 59 -14.49 4.72 -21.38
CA PHE A 59 -14.08 5.44 -20.17
C PHE A 59 -12.91 6.39 -20.42
N ALA A 60 -11.95 6.00 -21.24
CA ALA A 60 -10.77 6.77 -21.61
C ALA A 60 -10.07 7.44 -20.39
N PRO A 61 -9.33 6.68 -19.56
CA PRO A 61 -8.76 7.18 -18.31
C PRO A 61 -7.75 8.31 -18.57
N ASN A 62 -7.82 9.37 -17.76
CA ASN A 62 -6.80 10.41 -17.69
C ASN A 62 -5.71 10.07 -16.66
N VAL A 63 -6.09 9.26 -15.65
CA VAL A 63 -5.20 8.79 -14.58
C VAL A 63 -5.44 7.31 -14.37
N ILE A 64 -4.36 6.53 -14.28
CA ILE A 64 -4.37 5.11 -13.90
C ILE A 64 -3.60 4.96 -12.59
N LEU A 65 -4.32 4.69 -11.49
CA LEU A 65 -3.74 4.35 -10.19
C LEU A 65 -3.59 2.83 -10.09
N HIS A 66 -2.36 2.34 -10.20
CA HIS A 66 -2.05 0.91 -10.16
C HIS A 66 -1.66 0.46 -8.75
N CYS A 67 -2.61 -0.14 -8.03
CA CYS A 67 -2.43 -0.77 -6.71
C CYS A 67 -2.33 -2.31 -6.80
N GLY A 68 -2.54 -2.88 -7.99
CA GLY A 68 -2.53 -4.33 -8.19
C GLY A 68 -1.11 -4.90 -8.11
N ALA A 69 -0.90 -5.90 -7.26
CA ALA A 69 0.34 -6.67 -7.16
C ALA A 69 0.10 -7.94 -6.33
N LEU A 70 1.01 -8.90 -6.40
CA LEU A 70 1.08 -9.99 -5.43
C LEU A 70 1.85 -9.48 -4.20
N THR A 71 1.14 -9.24 -3.07
CA THR A 71 1.69 -8.55 -1.89
C THR A 71 2.01 -9.49 -0.73
N PHE A 72 1.83 -10.79 -0.89
CA PHE A 72 2.17 -11.77 0.13
C PHE A 72 3.65 -12.14 0.02
N VAL A 73 4.47 -11.42 0.77
CA VAL A 73 5.94 -11.41 0.65
C VAL A 73 6.56 -12.81 0.71
N ASP A 74 6.16 -13.64 1.71
CA ASP A 74 6.69 -15.01 1.86
C ASP A 74 6.26 -15.92 0.69
N TYR A 75 5.03 -15.78 0.22
CA TYR A 75 4.51 -16.55 -0.91
C TYR A 75 5.27 -16.27 -2.20
N CYS A 76 5.75 -15.05 -2.40
CA CYS A 76 6.52 -14.67 -3.58
C CYS A 76 7.86 -15.43 -3.68
N GLU A 77 8.47 -15.84 -2.56
CA GLU A 77 9.72 -16.60 -2.57
C GLU A 77 9.56 -17.99 -3.22
N ASP A 78 8.41 -18.63 -2.98
CA ASP A 78 8.11 -19.97 -3.49
C ASP A 78 7.36 -19.93 -4.85
N HIS A 79 6.83 -18.76 -5.25
CA HIS A 79 5.99 -18.58 -6.45
C HIS A 79 6.49 -17.41 -7.30
N ILE A 80 7.75 -17.50 -7.73
CA ILE A 80 8.47 -16.39 -8.41
C ILE A 80 7.77 -16.02 -9.71
N GLU A 81 7.35 -16.99 -10.53
CA GLU A 81 6.68 -16.77 -11.81
C GLU A 81 5.33 -16.06 -11.62
N GLU A 82 4.50 -16.52 -10.69
CA GLU A 82 3.23 -15.87 -10.38
C GLU A 82 3.44 -14.44 -9.84
N SER A 83 4.46 -14.25 -9.01
CA SER A 83 4.85 -12.92 -8.52
C SER A 83 5.30 -12.00 -9.67
N TYR A 84 6.06 -12.53 -10.64
CA TYR A 84 6.44 -11.80 -11.85
C TYR A 84 5.22 -11.39 -12.68
N GLU A 85 4.36 -12.34 -13.01
CA GLU A 85 3.15 -12.08 -13.80
C GLU A 85 2.26 -11.02 -13.14
N LYS A 86 1.92 -11.22 -11.87
CA LYS A 86 0.99 -10.33 -11.15
C LYS A 86 1.58 -8.99 -10.74
N THR A 87 2.89 -8.83 -10.75
CA THR A 87 3.54 -7.56 -10.39
C THR A 87 4.16 -6.88 -11.61
N ILE A 88 5.06 -7.57 -12.31
CA ILE A 88 5.81 -6.97 -13.43
C ILE A 88 4.97 -6.96 -14.71
N GLN A 89 4.47 -8.12 -15.16
CA GLN A 89 3.68 -8.17 -16.40
C GLN A 89 2.40 -7.33 -16.28
N SER A 90 1.73 -7.39 -15.14
CA SER A 90 0.59 -6.51 -14.82
C SER A 90 0.96 -5.02 -14.97
N THR A 91 2.14 -4.62 -14.46
CA THR A 91 2.61 -3.22 -14.56
C THR A 91 2.94 -2.86 -16.01
N ILE A 92 3.58 -3.75 -16.79
CA ILE A 92 3.85 -3.53 -18.22
C ILE A 92 2.53 -3.28 -18.97
N ASN A 93 1.51 -4.07 -18.72
CA ASN A 93 0.20 -3.90 -19.34
C ASN A 93 -0.47 -2.57 -18.95
N MET A 94 -0.29 -2.09 -17.70
CA MET A 94 -0.79 -0.77 -17.28
C MET A 94 0.02 0.37 -17.92
N ILE A 95 1.32 0.19 -18.15
CA ILE A 95 2.16 1.13 -18.90
C ILE A 95 1.62 1.27 -20.35
N GLU A 96 1.32 0.16 -21.03
CA GLU A 96 0.77 0.19 -22.38
C GLU A 96 -0.60 0.89 -22.43
N LEU A 97 -1.46 0.66 -21.45
CA LEU A 97 -2.71 1.40 -21.29
C LEU A 97 -2.48 2.90 -21.06
N SER A 98 -1.55 3.26 -20.20
CA SER A 98 -1.20 4.66 -19.92
C SER A 98 -0.72 5.36 -21.21
N LYS A 99 0.11 4.69 -22.01
CA LYS A 99 0.55 5.19 -23.32
C LYS A 99 -0.62 5.36 -24.29
N LYS A 100 -1.51 4.34 -24.39
CA LYS A 100 -2.67 4.34 -25.27
C LYS A 100 -3.57 5.56 -25.06
N TYR A 101 -3.86 5.87 -23.77
CA TYR A 101 -4.76 6.97 -23.41
C TYR A 101 -4.03 8.28 -23.07
N ARG A 102 -2.70 8.30 -23.10
CA ARG A 102 -1.87 9.41 -22.60
C ARG A 102 -2.24 9.76 -21.16
N ALA A 103 -2.49 8.73 -20.35
CA ALA A 103 -2.89 8.86 -18.97
C ALA A 103 -1.68 9.02 -18.06
N LYS A 104 -1.79 9.88 -17.03
CA LYS A 104 -0.84 9.90 -15.92
C LYS A 104 -0.87 8.53 -15.22
N MET A 105 0.31 7.92 -15.03
CA MET A 105 0.40 6.65 -14.31
C MET A 105 0.86 6.84 -12.88
N ILE A 106 0.11 6.27 -11.95
CA ILE A 106 0.46 6.27 -10.53
C ILE A 106 0.73 4.83 -10.10
N PHE A 107 1.92 4.58 -9.58
CA PHE A 107 2.35 3.27 -9.12
C PHE A 107 2.55 3.24 -7.61
N VAL A 108 1.93 2.28 -6.94
CA VAL A 108 2.13 2.05 -5.51
C VAL A 108 3.29 1.09 -5.31
N SER A 109 4.43 1.61 -4.85
CA SER A 109 5.64 0.88 -4.50
C SER A 109 5.75 0.64 -2.98
N THR A 110 6.91 0.23 -2.49
CA THR A 110 7.12 -0.24 -1.12
C THR A 110 8.52 0.13 -0.60
N ASP A 111 8.72 0.13 0.72
CA ASP A 111 10.03 0.20 1.35
C ASP A 111 10.85 -1.10 1.24
N TYR A 112 10.25 -2.21 0.81
CA TYR A 112 10.96 -3.48 0.56
C TYR A 112 11.96 -3.42 -0.62
N ILE A 113 12.03 -2.29 -1.32
CA ILE A 113 13.08 -2.00 -2.30
C ILE A 113 14.43 -1.68 -1.65
N PHE A 114 14.46 -1.45 -0.34
CA PHE A 114 15.64 -1.18 0.46
C PHE A 114 16.08 -2.42 1.26
N ASP A 115 17.35 -2.44 1.72
CA ASP A 115 17.89 -3.55 2.49
C ASP A 115 17.63 -3.46 4.01
N GLY A 116 17.24 -2.30 4.51
CA GLY A 116 16.97 -2.10 5.92
C GLY A 116 18.22 -1.95 6.81
N ASN A 117 19.36 -1.57 6.26
CA ASN A 117 20.58 -1.34 7.03
C ASN A 117 20.60 0.06 7.65
N ASP A 118 20.12 1.08 6.92
CA ASP A 118 20.27 2.51 7.25
C ASP A 118 18.96 3.29 7.21
N GLY A 119 17.80 2.63 7.36
CA GLY A 119 16.49 3.29 7.36
C GLY A 119 16.23 4.16 8.61
N PRO A 120 15.22 5.02 8.56
CA PRO A 120 14.26 5.21 7.46
C PRO A 120 14.87 5.95 6.25
N TYR A 121 14.36 5.65 5.05
CA TYR A 121 14.95 6.06 3.76
C TYR A 121 14.25 7.27 3.14
N THR A 122 15.05 8.13 2.49
CA THR A 122 14.57 9.19 1.57
C THR A 122 14.28 8.63 0.18
N GLU A 123 13.67 9.46 -0.69
CA GLU A 123 13.40 9.07 -2.09
C GLU A 123 14.66 8.76 -2.89
N ASP A 124 15.77 9.43 -2.59
CA ASP A 124 17.05 9.34 -3.30
C ASP A 124 17.99 8.28 -2.71
N ALA A 125 17.58 7.59 -1.64
CA ALA A 125 18.40 6.55 -1.02
C ALA A 125 18.64 5.37 -1.99
N PRO A 126 19.84 4.77 -1.98
CA PRO A 126 20.17 3.64 -2.86
C PRO A 126 19.27 2.43 -2.53
N THR A 127 18.73 1.82 -3.58
CA THR A 127 17.85 0.65 -3.47
C THR A 127 18.67 -0.64 -3.46
N ASN A 128 18.28 -1.62 -2.62
CA ASN A 128 18.89 -2.94 -2.53
C ASN A 128 17.86 -3.96 -1.99
N ALA A 129 16.92 -4.39 -2.84
CA ALA A 129 15.83 -5.28 -2.45
C ALA A 129 16.32 -6.68 -2.06
N LEU A 130 15.89 -7.18 -0.90
CA LEU A 130 16.33 -8.47 -0.35
C LEU A 130 15.45 -9.64 -0.78
N SER A 131 14.15 -9.44 -0.95
CA SER A 131 13.13 -10.45 -1.26
C SER A 131 12.71 -10.42 -2.72
N ILE A 132 12.13 -11.51 -3.21
CA ILE A 132 11.52 -11.57 -4.55
C ILE A 132 10.44 -10.50 -4.71
N TYR A 133 9.55 -10.35 -3.72
CA TYR A 133 8.57 -9.27 -3.71
C TYR A 133 9.20 -7.89 -3.91
N GLY A 134 10.22 -7.57 -3.09
CA GLY A 134 10.93 -6.29 -3.18
C GLY A 134 11.60 -6.06 -4.53
N LYS A 135 12.25 -7.10 -5.09
CA LYS A 135 12.90 -7.05 -6.41
C LYS A 135 11.89 -6.78 -7.53
N HIS A 136 10.75 -7.50 -7.54
CA HIS A 136 9.71 -7.29 -8.54
C HIS A 136 9.06 -5.91 -8.41
N LYS A 137 8.85 -5.41 -7.18
CA LYS A 137 8.35 -4.04 -6.96
C LYS A 137 9.34 -2.99 -7.46
N LEU A 138 10.64 -3.18 -7.22
CA LEU A 138 11.69 -2.27 -7.71
C LEU A 138 11.77 -2.27 -9.24
N GLU A 139 11.75 -3.45 -9.87
CA GLU A 139 11.78 -3.57 -11.33
C GLU A 139 10.54 -2.89 -11.95
N ALA A 140 9.35 -3.13 -11.40
CA ALA A 140 8.12 -2.47 -11.85
C ALA A 140 8.19 -0.94 -11.69
N GLU A 141 8.73 -0.44 -10.56
CA GLU A 141 8.97 0.99 -10.33
C GLU A 141 9.89 1.60 -11.40
N GLN A 142 11.00 0.91 -11.70
CA GLN A 142 11.96 1.33 -12.72
C GLN A 142 11.36 1.34 -14.13
N LEU A 143 10.52 0.35 -14.47
CA LEU A 143 9.80 0.31 -15.74
C LEU A 143 8.85 1.51 -15.87
N VAL A 144 8.07 1.83 -14.84
CA VAL A 144 7.18 3.00 -14.86
C VAL A 144 7.96 4.28 -15.05
N ALA A 145 9.02 4.48 -14.27
CA ALA A 145 9.84 5.69 -14.36
C ALA A 145 10.51 5.87 -15.73
N LYS A 146 10.90 4.77 -16.36
CA LYS A 146 11.54 4.77 -17.69
C LYS A 146 10.55 5.03 -18.83
N GLU A 147 9.37 4.39 -18.76
CA GLU A 147 8.46 4.29 -19.89
C GLU A 147 7.37 5.37 -19.91
N ILE A 148 7.06 5.99 -18.77
CA ILE A 148 6.01 7.01 -18.62
C ILE A 148 6.63 8.29 -18.05
N GLU A 149 6.65 9.34 -18.84
CA GLU A 149 7.15 10.67 -18.40
C GLU A 149 6.24 11.26 -17.32
N ASP A 150 4.91 11.24 -17.53
CA ASP A 150 3.93 11.75 -16.59
C ASP A 150 3.51 10.66 -15.59
N HIS A 151 4.37 10.40 -14.60
CA HIS A 151 4.13 9.39 -13.57
C HIS A 151 4.27 9.95 -12.14
N ILE A 152 3.60 9.28 -11.21
CA ILE A 152 3.85 9.38 -9.77
C ILE A 152 4.14 7.97 -9.26
N ILE A 153 5.23 7.80 -8.55
CA ILE A 153 5.54 6.59 -7.79
C ILE A 153 5.43 6.94 -6.32
N ILE A 154 4.51 6.30 -5.60
CA ILE A 154 4.47 6.42 -4.14
C ILE A 154 5.09 5.18 -3.52
N ARG A 155 6.04 5.37 -2.63
CA ARG A 155 6.57 4.33 -1.76
C ARG A 155 5.86 4.40 -0.43
N VAL A 156 5.33 3.28 0.01
CA VAL A 156 4.55 3.15 1.25
C VAL A 156 5.03 1.94 2.04
N ASN A 157 4.74 1.89 3.33
CA ASN A 157 5.05 0.72 4.15
C ASN A 157 4.04 0.52 5.27
N ASN A 158 3.93 -0.73 5.74
CA ASN A 158 3.18 -1.11 6.94
C ASN A 158 1.81 -0.41 7.06
N ILE A 159 1.03 -0.48 5.97
CA ILE A 159 -0.23 0.23 5.82
C ILE A 159 -1.29 -0.37 6.74
N TYR A 160 -2.03 0.49 7.45
CA TYR A 160 -3.21 0.12 8.22
C TYR A 160 -4.41 0.96 7.78
N GLY A 161 -5.60 0.54 8.14
CA GLY A 161 -6.83 1.26 7.79
C GLY A 161 -8.01 0.32 7.57
N ASP A 162 -9.12 0.89 7.14
CA ASP A 162 -10.36 0.17 6.87
C ASP A 162 -10.27 -0.60 5.56
N GLU A 163 -10.62 -1.88 5.60
CA GLU A 163 -10.71 -2.74 4.43
C GLU A 163 -11.71 -3.89 4.66
N ASP A 164 -12.38 -4.32 3.60
CA ASP A 164 -13.36 -5.42 3.69
C ASP A 164 -12.70 -6.77 3.99
N ARG A 165 -11.42 -6.94 3.66
CA ARG A 165 -10.72 -8.23 3.76
C ARG A 165 -10.08 -8.50 5.12
N GLY A 166 -9.97 -7.49 5.99
CA GLY A 166 -9.36 -7.61 7.32
C GLY A 166 -7.92 -8.12 7.33
N LYS A 167 -7.13 -7.88 6.26
CA LYS A 167 -5.81 -8.50 6.09
C LYS A 167 -4.66 -7.73 6.72
N ASN A 168 -4.82 -6.42 6.94
CA ASN A 168 -3.73 -5.64 7.53
C ASN A 168 -3.55 -5.96 9.01
N PHE A 169 -2.32 -5.76 9.49
CA PHE A 169 -1.92 -6.18 10.83
C PHE A 169 -2.78 -5.55 11.94
N VAL A 170 -3.08 -4.26 11.84
CA VAL A 170 -3.84 -3.53 12.85
C VAL A 170 -5.29 -4.03 12.88
N ALA A 171 -5.93 -4.16 11.71
CA ALA A 171 -7.31 -4.65 11.62
C ALA A 171 -7.46 -6.04 12.25
N ARG A 172 -6.53 -6.98 11.96
CA ARG A 172 -6.55 -8.34 12.54
C ARG A 172 -6.41 -8.37 14.05
N ILE A 173 -5.63 -7.46 14.64
CA ILE A 173 -5.51 -7.36 16.10
C ILE A 173 -6.82 -6.82 16.68
N LEU A 174 -7.35 -5.73 16.14
CA LEU A 174 -8.58 -5.12 16.61
C LEU A 174 -9.77 -6.09 16.52
N GLU A 175 -9.93 -6.80 15.39
CA GLU A 175 -10.96 -7.81 15.21
C GLU A 175 -10.91 -8.89 16.29
N GLN A 176 -9.73 -9.45 16.58
CA GLN A 176 -9.58 -10.46 17.63
C GLN A 176 -9.90 -9.90 19.02
N ILE A 177 -9.52 -8.65 19.31
CA ILE A 177 -9.83 -7.98 20.57
C ILE A 177 -11.34 -7.79 20.73
N PHE A 178 -12.02 -7.27 19.70
CA PHE A 178 -13.46 -7.02 19.71
C PHE A 178 -14.25 -8.34 19.80
N ASP A 179 -13.74 -9.42 19.20
CA ASP A 179 -14.31 -10.77 19.36
C ASP A 179 -14.07 -11.38 20.76
N GLY A 180 -13.38 -10.68 21.66
CA GLY A 180 -13.02 -11.20 23.00
C GLY A 180 -12.03 -12.37 22.97
N LYS A 181 -11.27 -12.53 21.87
CA LYS A 181 -10.31 -13.62 21.72
C LYS A 181 -8.97 -13.26 22.37
N LYS A 182 -8.36 -14.26 23.03
CA LYS A 182 -6.98 -14.11 23.51
C LYS A 182 -6.03 -13.98 22.31
N LEU A 183 -5.20 -12.93 22.33
CA LEU A 183 -4.15 -12.76 21.34
C LEU A 183 -2.92 -13.61 21.69
N THR A 184 -2.41 -14.38 20.72
CA THR A 184 -1.12 -15.06 20.87
C THR A 184 -0.24 -14.67 19.68
N LEU A 185 0.74 -13.81 19.92
CA LEU A 185 1.50 -13.14 18.88
C LEU A 185 3.01 -13.33 19.09
N LYS A 186 3.68 -13.90 18.09
CA LYS A 186 5.13 -13.90 17.94
C LYS A 186 5.50 -12.80 16.96
N LEU A 187 6.12 -11.73 17.42
CA LEU A 187 6.36 -10.54 16.61
C LEU A 187 7.85 -10.18 16.57
N PRO A 188 8.35 -9.71 15.39
CA PRO A 188 9.72 -9.22 15.30
C PRO A 188 9.89 -7.95 16.12
N SER A 189 10.91 -7.94 16.97
CA SER A 189 11.31 -6.78 17.79
C SER A 189 12.30 -5.88 17.07
N ASP A 190 12.94 -6.38 16.02
CA ASP A 190 14.00 -5.77 15.24
C ASP A 190 13.57 -5.29 13.84
N GLN A 191 12.30 -5.48 13.44
CA GLN A 191 11.73 -4.91 12.20
C GLN A 191 11.03 -3.59 12.50
N TYR A 192 11.64 -2.49 12.06
CA TYR A 192 11.12 -1.12 12.21
C TYR A 192 10.52 -0.61 10.91
N SER A 193 9.51 0.23 11.03
CA SER A 193 8.79 0.83 9.91
C SER A 193 8.13 2.15 10.31
N THR A 194 7.59 2.88 9.33
CA THR A 194 6.80 4.09 9.53
C THR A 194 5.34 3.83 9.15
N PRO A 195 4.51 3.22 10.02
CA PRO A 195 3.14 2.81 9.70
C PRO A 195 2.30 3.99 9.21
N ILE A 196 1.49 3.77 8.17
CA ILE A 196 0.66 4.81 7.58
C ILE A 196 -0.80 4.37 7.43
N ASN A 197 -1.73 5.31 7.63
CA ASN A 197 -3.14 5.08 7.36
C ASN A 197 -3.43 5.10 5.84
N ALA A 198 -4.16 4.10 5.34
CA ALA A 198 -4.57 4.03 3.94
C ALA A 198 -5.42 5.23 3.50
N TYR A 199 -6.21 5.80 4.40
CA TYR A 199 -6.96 7.03 4.17
C TYR A 199 -6.04 8.22 3.90
N ASP A 200 -4.91 8.34 4.62
CA ASP A 200 -3.93 9.40 4.37
C ASP A 200 -3.21 9.22 3.04
N ILE A 201 -2.97 7.98 2.61
CA ILE A 201 -2.44 7.71 1.26
C ILE A 201 -3.41 8.27 0.21
N ALA A 202 -4.71 8.05 0.37
CA ALA A 202 -5.72 8.59 -0.55
C ALA A 202 -5.73 10.12 -0.56
N ARG A 203 -5.62 10.79 0.61
CA ARG A 203 -5.51 12.24 0.73
C ARG A 203 -4.25 12.78 0.03
N CYS A 204 -3.10 12.14 0.27
CA CYS A 204 -1.84 12.51 -0.37
C CYS A 204 -1.93 12.38 -1.90
N LEU A 205 -2.45 11.26 -2.39
CA LEU A 205 -2.61 11.03 -3.83
C LEU A 205 -3.55 12.05 -4.47
N HIS A 206 -4.65 12.39 -3.80
CA HIS A 206 -5.55 13.42 -4.31
C HIS A 206 -4.83 14.77 -4.51
N LEU A 207 -4.03 15.20 -3.53
CA LEU A 207 -3.23 16.44 -3.64
C LEU A 207 -2.20 16.34 -4.77
N LEU A 208 -1.42 15.25 -4.80
CA LEU A 208 -0.38 15.06 -5.82
C LEU A 208 -0.95 15.04 -7.25
N ILE A 209 -2.14 14.43 -7.44
CA ILE A 209 -2.84 14.39 -8.73
C ILE A 209 -3.37 15.78 -9.08
N SER A 210 -4.06 16.45 -8.16
CA SER A 210 -4.69 17.75 -8.38
C SER A 210 -3.68 18.83 -8.74
N ASP A 211 -2.51 18.81 -8.11
CA ASP A 211 -1.42 19.77 -8.32
C ASP A 211 -0.44 19.32 -9.41
N ASN A 212 -0.79 18.25 -10.14
CA ASN A 212 -0.03 17.72 -11.27
C ASN A 212 1.44 17.41 -10.97
N HIS A 213 1.72 16.85 -9.78
CA HIS A 213 3.06 16.41 -9.42
C HIS A 213 3.54 15.22 -10.25
N GLN A 214 4.87 15.04 -10.29
CA GLN A 214 5.54 13.93 -11.00
C GLN A 214 6.71 13.38 -10.17
N GLY A 215 7.10 12.15 -10.48
CA GLY A 215 8.27 11.47 -9.90
C GLY A 215 7.95 10.69 -8.62
N VAL A 216 8.98 10.41 -7.83
CA VAL A 216 8.89 9.54 -6.64
C VAL A 216 8.56 10.35 -5.39
N PHE A 217 7.65 9.84 -4.57
CA PHE A 217 7.29 10.38 -3.26
C PHE A 217 7.23 9.25 -2.23
N ASN A 218 7.89 9.43 -1.11
CA ASN A 218 7.67 8.61 0.07
C ASN A 218 6.41 9.11 0.81
N ILE A 219 5.45 8.23 1.01
CA ILE A 219 4.21 8.54 1.73
C ILE A 219 4.16 7.62 2.95
N SER A 220 4.46 8.16 4.12
CA SER A 220 4.61 7.41 5.35
C SER A 220 4.07 8.18 6.55
N GLY A 221 3.72 7.44 7.62
CA GLY A 221 3.44 8.07 8.91
C GLY A 221 4.69 8.71 9.53
N THR A 222 4.50 9.44 10.61
CA THR A 222 5.57 10.16 11.31
C THR A 222 6.25 9.32 12.40
N ASP A 223 5.61 8.24 12.83
CA ASP A 223 6.12 7.35 13.87
C ASP A 223 7.08 6.30 13.26
N PHE A 224 8.26 6.12 13.83
CA PHE A 224 9.19 5.04 13.48
C PHE A 224 9.21 4.02 14.60
N MET A 225 8.67 2.83 14.39
CA MET A 225 8.48 1.84 15.44
C MET A 225 8.60 0.39 14.95
N SER A 226 8.93 -0.51 15.89
CA SER A 226 8.92 -1.95 15.61
C SER A 226 7.49 -2.52 15.61
N ARG A 227 7.35 -3.73 15.07
CA ARG A 227 6.07 -4.45 15.09
C ARG A 227 5.56 -4.70 16.51
N VAL A 228 6.48 -4.97 17.45
CA VAL A 228 6.16 -5.13 18.89
C VAL A 228 5.64 -3.84 19.47
N GLN A 229 6.32 -2.70 19.21
CA GLN A 229 5.90 -1.39 19.70
C GLN A 229 4.53 -0.99 19.15
N LEU A 230 4.26 -1.26 17.88
CA LEU A 230 2.95 -1.02 17.27
C LEU A 230 1.86 -1.84 17.96
N CYS A 231 2.11 -3.13 18.24
CA CYS A 231 1.17 -3.99 18.95
C CYS A 231 0.91 -3.47 20.38
N LEU A 232 1.95 -3.13 21.14
CA LEU A 232 1.82 -2.59 22.49
C LEU A 232 1.05 -1.26 22.52
N ARG A 233 1.25 -0.41 21.50
CA ARG A 233 0.51 0.84 21.34
C ARG A 233 -0.98 0.61 21.13
N ILE A 234 -1.37 -0.43 20.38
CA ILE A 234 -2.76 -0.86 20.22
C ILE A 234 -3.30 -1.35 21.57
N LEU A 235 -2.61 -2.27 22.23
CA LEU A 235 -3.05 -2.92 23.47
C LEU A 235 -3.24 -1.92 24.62
N LYS A 236 -2.54 -0.79 24.63
CA LYS A 236 -2.72 0.29 25.61
C LYS A 236 -4.19 0.75 25.73
N TYR A 237 -4.96 0.66 24.66
CA TYR A 237 -6.37 1.07 24.61
C TYR A 237 -7.34 -0.04 25.05
N PHE A 238 -6.84 -1.25 25.29
CA PHE A 238 -7.63 -2.43 25.64
C PHE A 238 -7.08 -3.12 26.89
N PRO A 239 -7.18 -2.48 28.07
CA PRO A 239 -6.54 -2.97 29.31
C PRO A 239 -7.08 -4.30 29.80
N VAL A 240 -8.26 -4.73 29.31
CA VAL A 240 -8.89 -6.01 29.66
C VAL A 240 -8.64 -7.11 28.62
N ALA A 241 -7.95 -6.80 27.53
CA ALA A 241 -7.63 -7.80 26.52
C ALA A 241 -6.59 -8.80 27.06
N GLU A 242 -6.88 -10.08 26.88
CA GLU A 242 -5.92 -11.13 27.19
C GLU A 242 -4.92 -11.32 26.03
N TYR A 243 -3.63 -11.33 26.34
CA TYR A 243 -2.62 -11.56 25.32
C TYR A 243 -1.34 -12.23 25.82
N ASP A 244 -0.73 -13.02 24.94
CA ASP A 244 0.64 -13.51 25.03
C ASP A 244 1.43 -12.88 23.88
N LEU A 245 2.21 -11.85 24.20
CA LEU A 245 3.09 -11.20 23.23
C LEU A 245 4.52 -11.69 23.44
N ILE A 246 5.07 -12.38 22.44
CA ILE A 246 6.41 -12.97 22.44
C ILE A 246 7.28 -12.19 21.43
N PRO A 247 8.09 -11.23 21.89
CA PRO A 247 9.07 -10.58 21.04
C PRO A 247 10.14 -11.58 20.56
N MET A 248 10.47 -11.57 19.27
CA MET A 248 11.49 -12.43 18.68
C MET A 248 12.39 -11.61 17.78
N GLU A 249 13.62 -12.05 17.56
CA GLU A 249 14.42 -11.52 16.46
C GLU A 249 13.92 -12.13 15.13
N THR A 250 14.03 -11.37 14.04
CA THR A 250 13.58 -11.79 12.71
C THR A 250 14.19 -13.13 12.29
N LYS A 251 15.46 -13.36 12.61
CA LYS A 251 16.16 -14.62 12.30
C LYS A 251 15.51 -15.86 12.91
N ASP A 252 14.77 -15.71 14.05
CA ASP A 252 14.15 -16.80 14.78
C ASP A 252 12.69 -17.06 14.35
N LEU A 253 12.14 -16.21 13.48
CA LEU A 253 10.78 -16.33 12.98
C LEU A 253 10.61 -17.30 11.80
N ASN A 254 11.72 -17.82 11.26
CA ASN A 254 11.73 -18.73 10.10
C ASN A 254 10.90 -18.23 8.92
N GLN A 255 10.95 -16.93 8.64
CA GLN A 255 10.23 -16.32 7.52
C GLN A 255 10.97 -16.64 6.21
N PRO A 256 10.32 -17.19 5.16
CA PRO A 256 10.96 -17.50 3.89
C PRO A 256 11.62 -16.29 3.24
N ALA A 257 10.94 -15.16 3.21
CA ALA A 257 11.47 -13.93 2.64
C ALA A 257 12.38 -13.17 3.62
N LYS A 258 13.51 -12.67 3.11
CA LYS A 258 14.32 -11.70 3.85
C LYS A 258 13.60 -10.35 3.93
N ARG A 259 13.62 -9.75 5.11
CA ARG A 259 12.95 -8.46 5.37
C ARG A 259 13.94 -7.38 5.79
N PRO A 260 13.73 -6.12 5.35
CA PRO A 260 14.50 -5.00 5.88
C PRO A 260 14.22 -4.84 7.39
N LEU A 261 15.28 -4.78 8.20
CA LEU A 261 15.15 -4.61 9.66
C LEU A 261 14.87 -3.16 10.01
N LEU A 262 15.68 -2.22 9.54
CA LEU A 262 15.42 -0.80 9.65
C LEU A 262 14.78 -0.31 8.34
N GLY A 263 13.54 -0.73 8.10
CA GLY A 263 12.71 -0.22 7.00
C GLY A 263 12.23 1.20 7.28
N GLY A 264 11.08 1.54 6.72
CA GLY A 264 10.48 2.85 6.91
C GLY A 264 10.98 3.91 5.93
N LEU A 265 10.23 4.98 5.85
CA LEU A 265 10.38 6.00 4.83
C LEU A 265 10.34 7.40 5.46
N ILE A 266 11.13 8.30 4.91
CA ILE A 266 11.12 9.74 5.24
C ILE A 266 10.27 10.46 4.20
N ASN A 267 9.22 11.12 4.64
CA ASN A 267 8.23 11.79 3.78
C ASN A 267 8.48 13.30 3.60
N TRP A 268 9.69 13.77 3.78
CA TRP A 268 10.01 15.20 3.77
C TRP A 268 9.71 15.89 2.43
N LYS A 269 9.87 15.19 1.32
CA LYS A 269 9.54 15.73 0.00
C LYS A 269 8.05 16.10 -0.08
N PHE A 270 7.18 15.21 0.40
CA PHE A 270 5.75 15.46 0.47
C PHE A 270 5.44 16.59 1.46
N MET A 271 6.00 16.54 2.67
CA MET A 271 5.77 17.57 3.70
C MET A 271 6.29 18.96 3.29
N LYS A 272 7.35 19.01 2.48
CA LYS A 272 7.84 20.30 1.93
C LYS A 272 6.86 20.89 0.90
N ALA A 273 6.19 20.04 0.11
CA ALA A 273 5.16 20.48 -0.82
C ALA A 273 3.86 20.87 -0.10
N TYR A 274 3.53 20.18 0.99
CA TYR A 274 2.30 20.36 1.76
C TYR A 274 2.58 20.50 3.27
N PRO A 275 3.13 21.66 3.71
CA PRO A 275 3.57 21.84 5.11
C PRO A 275 2.42 21.80 6.13
N ASP A 276 1.20 22.13 5.69
CA ASP A 276 0.01 22.12 6.53
C ASP A 276 -0.72 20.76 6.56
N PHE A 277 -0.20 19.75 5.83
CA PHE A 277 -0.80 18.41 5.83
C PHE A 277 -0.55 17.72 7.16
N SER A 278 -1.63 17.26 7.79
CA SER A 278 -1.56 16.49 9.04
C SER A 278 -1.86 15.01 8.75
N PHE A 279 -0.88 14.15 9.00
CA PHE A 279 -1.06 12.71 8.96
C PHE A 279 -1.86 12.24 10.18
N SER A 280 -2.75 11.28 9.97
CA SER A 280 -3.41 10.56 11.07
C SER A 280 -2.39 9.72 11.83
N ASN A 281 -2.53 9.63 13.15
CA ASN A 281 -1.75 8.70 13.94
C ASN A 281 -2.56 7.43 14.25
N ILE A 282 -1.86 6.40 14.72
CA ILE A 282 -2.49 5.12 15.05
C ILE A 282 -3.46 5.23 16.22
N ASP A 283 -3.20 6.13 17.19
CA ASP A 283 -4.05 6.32 18.36
C ASP A 283 -5.43 6.84 17.97
N ASP A 284 -5.48 7.85 17.09
CA ASP A 284 -6.75 8.39 16.58
C ASP A 284 -7.55 7.33 15.82
N TYR A 285 -6.89 6.51 15.02
CA TYR A 285 -7.54 5.41 14.31
C TYR A 285 -8.16 4.40 15.28
N ILE A 286 -7.41 3.98 16.31
CA ILE A 286 -7.92 3.05 17.33
C ILE A 286 -9.12 3.65 18.09
N LEU A 287 -9.03 4.91 18.52
CA LEU A 287 -10.11 5.60 19.22
C LEU A 287 -11.38 5.73 18.34
N GLN A 288 -11.23 5.93 17.02
CA GLN A 288 -12.36 5.93 16.10
C GLN A 288 -13.01 4.54 15.99
N LYS A 289 -12.22 3.45 16.05
CA LYS A 289 -12.74 2.09 16.01
C LYS A 289 -13.51 1.74 17.28
N ILE A 290 -12.95 2.08 18.45
CA ILE A 290 -13.62 1.86 19.75
C ILE A 290 -14.99 2.58 19.82
N LYS A 291 -15.13 3.75 19.21
CA LYS A 291 -16.41 4.50 19.21
C LYS A 291 -17.47 3.91 18.29
N LYS A 292 -17.10 3.04 17.35
CA LYS A 292 -18.02 2.43 16.39
C LYS A 292 -18.54 1.06 16.85
N GLU A 293 -17.87 0.44 17.82
CA GLU A 293 -18.27 -0.79 18.52
C GLU A 293 -19.16 -0.47 19.74
#